data_5171b18adc2b76ec24134c856cdd35c3
#
_entry.id   5171b18adc2b76ec24134c856cdd35c3
#
_cell.length_a   1.000
_cell.length_b   1.000
_cell.length_c   1.000
_cell.angle_alpha   90.00
_cell.angle_beta   90.00
_cell.angle_gamma   90.00
#
_symmetry.space_group_name_H-M   'P 1'
#
loop_
_entity.id
_entity.type
_entity.pdbx_description
1 polymer ?
#
loop_
_entity_poly.entity_id
_entity_poly.type
_entity_poly.pdbx_seq_one_letter_code
_entity_poly.pdbx_strand_id
1 'polypeptide(L)'
;MEVLKGEYKVEEGLNLVNNLSSINNVLCGVLNSSNKFLSMFYLFTKEQKLEALQALKTVNLLEKSYNRVDQLSGGQRQRVGIARAIIKKPLLLLADEPVASLDPKAALSIMNLLKQINQDFNITIICNLHQTELAMKFSDRAIGLSNGKVIFDQEAKFLNRYVNKLYS
;
A
#
# COMPACT_ATOMS: atom_id res chain seq x y z
N MET A 1 -17.54 -4.92 15.02
CA MET A 1 -16.18 -5.08 14.51
C MET A 1 -15.46 -3.77 14.78
N GLU A 2 -14.70 -3.71 15.90
CA GLU A 2 -13.92 -2.52 16.24
C GLU A 2 -12.81 -2.38 15.19
N VAL A 3 -12.87 -1.31 14.42
CA VAL A 3 -11.77 -0.90 13.55
C VAL A 3 -10.68 -0.38 14.49
N LEU A 4 -9.61 -1.14 14.64
CA LEU A 4 -8.43 -0.70 15.37
C LEU A 4 -7.95 0.62 14.78
N LYS A 5 -7.89 1.68 15.60
CA LYS A 5 -7.37 2.98 15.18
C LYS A 5 -5.95 2.80 14.64
N GLY A 6 -5.75 2.99 13.33
CA GLY A 6 -4.44 2.90 12.70
C GLY A 6 -4.28 1.87 11.58
N GLU A 7 -5.35 1.15 11.19
CA GLU A 7 -5.32 0.24 10.04
C GLU A 7 -5.61 0.98 8.74
N TYR A 8 -4.80 0.72 7.72
CA TYR A 8 -5.02 1.20 6.36
C TYR A 8 -4.87 0.07 5.35
N LYS A 9 -5.83 -0.02 4.43
CA LYS A 9 -5.89 -1.03 3.38
C LYS A 9 -5.44 -0.44 2.05
N VAL A 10 -4.47 -1.09 1.40
CA VAL A 10 -4.17 -0.89 -0.02
C VAL A 10 -4.81 -2.04 -0.78
N GLU A 11 -5.85 -1.76 -1.54
CA GLU A 11 -6.60 -2.77 -2.30
C GLU A 11 -6.12 -2.86 -3.75
N GLU A 12 -6.32 -4.01 -4.36
CA GLU A 12 -6.34 -4.12 -5.82
C GLU A 12 -7.44 -3.18 -6.36
N GLY A 13 -7.08 -2.36 -7.38
CA GLY A 13 -7.98 -1.32 -7.88
C GLY A 13 -7.87 0.03 -7.18
N LEU A 14 -7.10 0.14 -6.11
CA LEU A 14 -6.64 1.36 -5.42
C LEU A 14 -7.70 2.41 -5.07
N ASN A 15 -8.94 2.28 -5.51
CA ASN A 15 -10.03 3.25 -5.36
C ASN A 15 -9.55 4.73 -5.53
N LEU A 16 -8.60 4.95 -6.45
CA LEU A 16 -8.12 6.28 -6.76
C LEU A 16 -9.14 7.02 -7.62
N VAL A 17 -9.28 8.30 -7.36
CA VAL A 17 -10.14 9.16 -8.18
C VAL A 17 -9.36 9.58 -9.43
N ASN A 18 -9.67 8.99 -10.57
CA ASN A 18 -8.90 9.07 -11.81
C ASN A 18 -8.69 10.51 -12.32
N ASN A 19 -9.69 11.36 -12.20
CA ASN A 19 -9.65 12.76 -12.65
C ASN A 19 -8.98 13.72 -11.65
N LEU A 20 -8.60 13.25 -10.46
CA LEU A 20 -7.83 14.04 -9.50
C LEU A 20 -6.32 13.86 -9.70
N SER A 21 -5.56 14.89 -9.28
CA SER A 21 -4.10 14.81 -9.22
C SER A 21 -3.61 13.81 -8.17
N SER A 22 -2.33 13.39 -8.29
CA SER A 22 -1.68 12.51 -7.32
C SER A 22 -1.76 13.08 -5.90
N ILE A 23 -1.44 14.37 -5.73
CA ILE A 23 -1.49 15.02 -4.41
C ILE A 23 -2.90 15.03 -3.83
N ASN A 24 -3.93 15.30 -4.65
CA ASN A 24 -5.31 15.31 -4.17
C ASN A 24 -5.78 13.90 -3.79
N ASN A 25 -5.37 12.86 -4.52
CA ASN A 25 -5.62 11.48 -4.12
C ASN A 25 -4.95 11.13 -2.78
N VAL A 26 -3.73 11.58 -2.55
CA VAL A 26 -3.03 11.36 -1.27
C VAL A 26 -3.75 12.13 -0.14
N LEU A 27 -4.17 13.37 -0.38
CA LEU A 27 -4.93 14.18 0.57
C LEU A 27 -6.29 13.56 0.94
N CYS A 28 -6.91 12.78 0.05
CA CYS A 28 -8.11 11.99 0.41
C CYS A 28 -7.84 11.04 1.59
N GLY A 29 -6.60 10.59 1.79
CA GLY A 29 -6.21 9.78 2.94
C GLY A 29 -6.46 10.46 4.28
N VAL A 30 -6.44 11.79 4.39
CA VAL A 30 -6.63 12.54 5.65
C VAL A 30 -8.04 13.11 5.84
N LEU A 31 -8.99 12.86 4.92
CA LEU A 31 -10.34 13.43 4.99
C LEU A 31 -11.08 13.08 6.28
N ASN A 32 -10.87 11.88 6.84
CA ASN A 32 -11.55 11.45 8.08
C ASN A 32 -11.04 12.15 9.35
N SER A 33 -9.87 12.81 9.29
CA SER A 33 -9.29 13.55 10.42
C SER A 33 -9.49 15.05 10.31
N SER A 34 -9.99 15.53 9.17
CA SER A 34 -10.22 16.93 8.87
C SER A 34 -11.65 17.33 9.21
N ASN A 35 -11.87 18.63 9.44
CA ASN A 35 -13.21 19.19 9.61
C ASN A 35 -14.06 18.85 8.36
N LYS A 36 -15.13 18.05 8.52
CA LYS A 36 -15.93 17.48 7.41
C LYS A 36 -16.42 18.57 6.43
N PHE A 37 -16.66 19.79 6.89
CA PHE A 37 -17.06 20.93 6.06
C PHE A 37 -15.96 21.41 5.12
N LEU A 38 -14.72 21.52 5.60
CA LEU A 38 -13.56 21.97 4.80
C LEU A 38 -13.13 20.93 3.77
N SER A 39 -13.26 19.65 4.13
CA SER A 39 -12.91 18.55 3.23
C SER A 39 -13.87 18.42 2.04
N MET A 40 -15.13 18.80 2.20
CA MET A 40 -16.12 18.81 1.12
C MET A 40 -15.78 19.80 0.00
N PHE A 41 -15.01 20.86 0.31
CA PHE A 41 -14.54 21.88 -0.65
C PHE A 41 -13.05 21.70 -1.05
N TYR A 42 -12.43 20.55 -0.72
CA TYR A 42 -11.00 20.30 -0.98
C TYR A 42 -10.07 21.37 -0.38
N LEU A 43 -10.47 22.02 0.69
CA LEU A 43 -9.68 23.05 1.39
C LEU A 43 -8.74 22.38 2.39
N PHE A 44 -7.57 21.97 1.91
CA PHE A 44 -6.52 21.40 2.75
C PHE A 44 -5.56 22.48 3.24
N THR A 45 -5.08 22.35 4.49
CA THR A 45 -4.10 23.27 5.07
C THR A 45 -2.74 23.16 4.37
N LYS A 46 -1.87 24.15 4.60
CA LYS A 46 -0.50 24.11 4.08
C LYS A 46 0.27 22.91 4.63
N GLU A 47 0.08 22.57 5.89
CA GLU A 47 0.68 21.44 6.58
C GLU A 47 0.26 20.12 5.93
N GLN A 48 -1.04 19.92 5.70
CA GLN A 48 -1.56 18.72 5.02
C GLN A 48 -0.99 18.56 3.60
N LYS A 49 -0.86 19.66 2.85
CA LYS A 49 -0.24 19.64 1.51
C LYS A 49 1.24 19.27 1.58
N LEU A 50 1.97 19.77 2.57
CA LEU A 50 3.37 19.39 2.79
C LEU A 50 3.51 17.91 3.16
N GLU A 51 2.65 17.38 4.04
CA GLU A 51 2.64 15.95 4.39
C GLU A 51 2.32 15.08 3.15
N ALA A 52 1.39 15.50 2.29
CA ALA A 52 1.08 14.78 1.05
C ALA A 52 2.26 14.80 0.07
N LEU A 53 2.95 15.92 -0.08
CA LEU A 53 4.17 16.00 -0.89
C LEU A 53 5.29 15.13 -0.32
N GLN A 54 5.44 15.07 1.01
CA GLN A 54 6.39 14.19 1.66
C GLN A 54 6.06 12.71 1.40
N ALA A 55 4.79 12.32 1.52
CA ALA A 55 4.35 10.96 1.19
C ALA A 55 4.63 10.62 -0.28
N LEU A 56 4.38 11.53 -1.22
CA LEU A 56 4.72 11.36 -2.64
C LEU A 56 6.23 11.27 -2.88
N LYS A 57 7.03 12.02 -2.13
CA LYS A 57 8.50 11.90 -2.16
C LYS A 57 8.96 10.53 -1.69
N THR A 58 8.41 10.00 -0.60
CA THR A 58 8.71 8.66 -0.08
C THR A 58 8.49 7.57 -1.13
N VAL A 59 7.45 7.71 -1.96
CA VAL A 59 7.16 6.74 -3.03
C VAL A 59 7.81 7.09 -4.38
N ASN A 60 8.74 8.05 -4.42
CA ASN A 60 9.43 8.52 -5.64
C ASN A 60 8.48 9.04 -6.73
N LEU A 61 7.47 9.82 -6.34
CA LEU A 61 6.49 10.46 -7.25
C LEU A 61 6.33 11.96 -7.04
N LEU A 62 7.31 12.63 -6.41
CA LEU A 62 7.23 14.07 -6.14
C LEU A 62 7.03 14.89 -7.43
N GLU A 63 7.74 14.56 -8.50
CA GLU A 63 7.64 15.25 -9.80
C GLU A 63 6.28 15.07 -10.49
N LYS A 64 5.53 14.02 -10.10
CA LYS A 64 4.20 13.72 -10.62
C LYS A 64 3.07 14.15 -9.68
N SER A 65 3.36 14.98 -8.66
CA SER A 65 2.39 15.40 -7.64
C SER A 65 1.12 16.02 -8.23
N TYR A 66 1.25 16.80 -9.26
CA TYR A 66 0.15 17.52 -9.89
C TYR A 66 -0.41 16.84 -11.15
N ASN A 67 0.20 15.72 -11.60
CA ASN A 67 -0.35 14.94 -12.70
C ASN A 67 -1.64 14.23 -12.27
N ARG A 68 -2.60 14.13 -13.16
CA ARG A 68 -3.82 13.34 -12.97
C ARG A 68 -3.46 11.84 -12.91
N VAL A 69 -4.18 11.11 -12.08
CA VAL A 69 -3.90 9.67 -11.86
C VAL A 69 -4.17 8.83 -13.11
N ASP A 70 -5.13 9.22 -13.97
CA ASP A 70 -5.41 8.55 -15.24
C ASP A 70 -4.25 8.65 -16.26
N GLN A 71 -3.32 9.61 -16.07
CA GLN A 71 -2.12 9.78 -16.90
C GLN A 71 -0.91 8.99 -16.39
N LEU A 72 -1.05 8.27 -15.29
CA LEU A 72 0.02 7.51 -14.66
C LEU A 72 0.05 6.04 -15.13
N SER A 73 1.24 5.43 -15.14
CA SER A 73 1.36 3.98 -15.33
C SER A 73 0.77 3.20 -14.15
N GLY A 74 0.50 1.89 -14.33
CA GLY A 74 -0.02 1.02 -13.26
C GLY A 74 0.82 1.08 -11.99
N GLY A 75 2.14 0.93 -12.10
CA GLY A 75 3.05 1.03 -10.96
C GLY A 75 3.10 2.42 -10.33
N GLN A 76 2.93 3.49 -11.11
CA GLN A 76 2.82 4.86 -10.56
C GLN A 76 1.49 5.03 -9.81
N ARG A 77 0.38 4.52 -10.33
CA ARG A 77 -0.89 4.52 -9.60
C ARG A 77 -0.79 3.76 -8.28
N GLN A 78 -0.13 2.59 -8.29
CA GLN A 78 0.11 1.82 -7.07
C GLN A 78 0.89 2.63 -6.02
N ARG A 79 1.92 3.37 -6.43
CA ARG A 79 2.67 4.26 -5.56
C ARG A 79 1.82 5.39 -4.98
N VAL A 80 0.89 5.98 -5.75
CA VAL A 80 -0.06 6.98 -5.23
C VAL A 80 -0.96 6.35 -4.16
N GLY A 81 -1.45 5.12 -4.35
CA GLY A 81 -2.22 4.37 -3.36
C GLY A 81 -1.45 4.15 -2.05
N ILE A 82 -0.19 3.74 -2.17
CA ILE A 82 0.71 3.57 -1.01
C ILE A 82 0.93 4.92 -0.31
N ALA A 83 1.22 6.01 -1.04
CA ALA A 83 1.39 7.34 -0.47
C ALA A 83 0.14 7.80 0.30
N ARG A 84 -1.06 7.54 -0.24
CA ARG A 84 -2.34 7.80 0.42
C ARG A 84 -2.51 7.00 1.71
N ALA A 85 -2.03 5.77 1.75
CA ALA A 85 -2.11 4.94 2.94
C ALA A 85 -1.14 5.40 4.04
N ILE A 86 0.08 5.79 3.69
CA ILE A 86 1.12 6.16 4.67
C ILE A 86 1.04 7.61 5.18
N ILE A 87 0.28 8.51 4.53
CA ILE A 87 0.18 9.91 4.96
C ILE A 87 -0.29 10.07 6.42
N LYS A 88 -1.08 9.12 6.92
CA LYS A 88 -1.55 9.09 8.31
C LYS A 88 -0.59 8.43 9.29
N LYS A 89 0.59 8.01 8.83
CA LYS A 89 1.59 7.33 9.65
C LYS A 89 0.98 6.13 10.41
N PRO A 90 0.36 5.15 9.70
CA PRO A 90 -0.31 4.03 10.34
C PRO A 90 0.70 3.13 11.06
N LEU A 91 0.26 2.38 12.07
CA LEU A 91 1.05 1.32 12.70
C LEU A 91 1.01 0.01 11.89
N LEU A 92 -0.08 -0.19 11.15
CA LEU A 92 -0.33 -1.38 10.33
C LEU A 92 -0.82 -0.97 8.94
N LEU A 93 -0.20 -1.54 7.92
CA LEU A 93 -0.58 -1.41 6.50
C LEU A 93 -1.05 -2.77 5.98
N LEU A 94 -2.28 -2.83 5.46
CA LEU A 94 -2.81 -4.02 4.80
C LEU A 94 -2.70 -3.81 3.28
N ALA A 95 -2.01 -4.71 2.60
CA ALA A 95 -1.81 -4.68 1.15
C ALA A 95 -2.41 -5.95 0.52
N ASP A 96 -3.55 -5.79 -0.12
CA ASP A 96 -4.24 -6.88 -0.81
C ASP A 96 -3.80 -6.91 -2.27
N GLU A 97 -3.07 -7.94 -2.64
CA GLU A 97 -2.51 -8.15 -3.97
C GLU A 97 -1.82 -6.90 -4.60
N PRO A 98 -0.89 -6.25 -3.89
CA PRO A 98 -0.39 -4.94 -4.31
C PRO A 98 0.41 -4.96 -5.63
N VAL A 99 0.64 -6.13 -6.20
CA VAL A 99 1.47 -6.33 -7.41
C VAL A 99 0.81 -7.21 -8.48
N ALA A 100 -0.44 -7.67 -8.30
CA ALA A 100 -1.09 -8.66 -9.17
C ALA A 100 -1.19 -8.21 -10.65
N SER A 101 -1.45 -6.92 -10.89
CA SER A 101 -1.65 -6.35 -12.24
C SER A 101 -0.39 -5.69 -12.82
N LEU A 102 0.78 -5.92 -12.22
CA LEU A 102 2.03 -5.28 -12.62
C LEU A 102 2.97 -6.24 -13.35
N ASP A 103 3.78 -5.70 -14.28
CA ASP A 103 4.89 -6.44 -14.84
C ASP A 103 5.93 -6.81 -13.76
N PRO A 104 6.77 -7.84 -13.97
CA PRO A 104 7.71 -8.32 -12.94
C PRO A 104 8.66 -7.25 -12.41
N LYS A 105 9.11 -6.31 -13.25
CA LYS A 105 10.01 -5.24 -12.83
C LYS A 105 9.29 -4.22 -11.95
N ALA A 106 8.08 -3.85 -12.31
CA ALA A 106 7.24 -2.95 -11.50
C ALA A 106 6.85 -3.62 -10.18
N ALA A 107 6.48 -4.91 -10.20
CA ALA A 107 6.17 -5.69 -9.01
C ALA A 107 7.33 -5.70 -8.01
N LEU A 108 8.55 -6.03 -8.45
CA LEU A 108 9.75 -5.96 -7.62
C LEU A 108 9.99 -4.56 -7.05
N SER A 109 9.74 -3.51 -7.85
CA SER A 109 9.90 -2.12 -7.43
C SER A 109 8.91 -1.74 -6.32
N ILE A 110 7.66 -2.21 -6.38
CA ILE A 110 6.65 -2.00 -5.32
C ILE A 110 6.99 -2.80 -4.07
N MET A 111 7.42 -4.06 -4.19
CA MET A 111 7.81 -4.86 -3.02
C MET A 111 9.02 -4.26 -2.30
N ASN A 112 10.04 -3.78 -3.03
CA ASN A 112 11.17 -3.06 -2.43
C ASN A 112 10.70 -1.78 -1.72
N LEU A 113 9.80 -1.01 -2.30
CA LEU A 113 9.23 0.18 -1.68
C LEU A 113 8.50 -0.16 -0.38
N LEU A 114 7.68 -1.21 -0.36
CA LEU A 114 6.98 -1.64 0.86
C LEU A 114 7.98 -2.07 1.95
N LYS A 115 9.04 -2.83 1.58
CA LYS A 115 10.09 -3.21 2.54
C LYS A 115 10.82 -2.00 3.10
N GLN A 116 11.14 -1.01 2.26
CA GLN A 116 11.74 0.26 2.70
C GLN A 116 10.82 1.03 3.66
N ILE A 117 9.52 1.15 3.33
CA ILE A 117 8.53 1.80 4.20
C ILE A 117 8.43 1.08 5.56
N ASN A 118 8.41 -0.26 5.56
CA ASN A 118 8.42 -1.03 6.80
C ASN A 118 9.63 -0.68 7.68
N GLN A 119 10.83 -0.59 7.08
CA GLN A 119 12.08 -0.31 7.81
C GLN A 119 12.18 1.15 8.26
N ASP A 120 11.91 2.11 7.35
CA ASP A 120 12.11 3.54 7.61
C ASP A 120 11.09 4.12 8.58
N PHE A 121 9.86 3.59 8.58
CA PHE A 121 8.75 4.10 9.40
C PHE A 121 8.30 3.16 10.50
N ASN A 122 8.92 1.98 10.61
CA ASN A 122 8.54 0.93 11.58
C ASN A 122 7.06 0.55 11.51
N ILE A 123 6.51 0.50 10.28
CA ILE A 123 5.12 0.12 10.00
C ILE A 123 5.06 -1.39 9.79
N THR A 124 4.19 -2.08 10.52
CA THR A 124 3.89 -3.49 10.23
C THR A 124 3.13 -3.58 8.90
N ILE A 125 3.57 -4.47 7.99
CA ILE A 125 2.90 -4.65 6.69
C ILE A 125 2.41 -6.09 6.58
N ILE A 126 1.12 -6.27 6.31
CA ILE A 126 0.52 -7.56 5.95
C ILE A 126 0.16 -7.50 4.47
N CYS A 127 0.79 -8.38 3.68
CA CYS A 127 0.54 -8.52 2.25
C CYS A 127 -0.16 -9.83 1.93
N ASN A 128 -1.25 -9.79 1.19
CA ASN A 128 -1.76 -10.95 0.47
C ASN A 128 -1.01 -11.07 -0.86
N LEU A 129 -0.39 -12.21 -1.10
CA LEU A 129 0.42 -12.47 -2.30
C LEU A 129 0.14 -13.86 -2.85
N HIS A 130 -0.06 -13.98 -4.17
CA HIS A 130 -0.13 -15.27 -4.86
C HIS A 130 1.25 -15.79 -5.28
N GLN A 131 2.24 -14.91 -5.41
CA GLN A 131 3.59 -15.26 -5.85
C GLN A 131 4.46 -15.63 -4.64
N THR A 132 4.63 -16.92 -4.42
CA THR A 132 5.40 -17.48 -3.29
C THR A 132 6.86 -16.99 -3.28
N GLU A 133 7.46 -16.75 -4.46
CA GLU A 133 8.82 -16.23 -4.60
C GLU A 133 8.95 -14.82 -4.00
N LEU A 134 7.95 -13.94 -4.23
CA LEU A 134 7.93 -12.61 -3.63
C LEU A 134 7.72 -12.70 -2.13
N ALA A 135 6.84 -13.57 -1.66
CA ALA A 135 6.63 -13.79 -0.22
C ALA A 135 7.93 -14.22 0.46
N MET A 136 8.65 -15.21 -0.11
CA MET A 136 9.94 -15.64 0.44
C MET A 136 11.01 -14.56 0.47
N LYS A 137 11.06 -13.74 -0.57
CA LYS A 137 12.10 -12.72 -0.72
C LYS A 137 11.90 -11.51 0.19
N PHE A 138 10.65 -11.11 0.41
CA PHE A 138 10.32 -9.81 1.01
C PHE A 138 9.71 -9.90 2.41
N SER A 139 9.13 -11.05 2.79
CA SER A 139 8.48 -11.21 4.08
C SER A 139 9.41 -11.81 5.14
N ASP A 140 9.17 -11.49 6.39
CA ASP A 140 9.83 -12.11 7.52
C ASP A 140 9.08 -13.37 7.99
N ARG A 141 7.73 -13.36 7.90
CA ARG A 141 6.80 -14.43 8.27
C ARG A 141 5.80 -14.67 7.14
N ALA A 142 5.47 -15.92 6.89
CA ALA A 142 4.46 -16.32 5.92
C ALA A 142 3.40 -17.20 6.56
N ILE A 143 2.14 -16.88 6.27
CA ILE A 143 0.96 -17.64 6.74
C ILE A 143 0.24 -18.12 5.49
N GLY A 144 0.10 -19.45 5.35
CA GLY A 144 -0.64 -20.07 4.26
C GLY A 144 -2.07 -20.35 4.65
N LEU A 145 -3.01 -19.96 3.79
CA LEU A 145 -4.44 -20.17 3.95
C LEU A 145 -4.96 -21.07 2.83
N SER A 146 -5.73 -22.09 3.17
CA SER A 146 -6.48 -22.92 2.23
C SER A 146 -7.84 -23.27 2.83
N ASN A 147 -8.91 -23.14 2.06
CA ASN A 147 -10.28 -23.41 2.48
C ASN A 147 -10.66 -22.75 3.82
N GLY A 148 -10.22 -21.49 4.02
CA GLY A 148 -10.50 -20.71 5.24
C GLY A 148 -9.73 -21.17 6.49
N LYS A 149 -8.74 -22.06 6.35
CA LYS A 149 -7.92 -22.57 7.46
C LYS A 149 -6.46 -22.21 7.27
N VAL A 150 -5.78 -21.95 8.38
CA VAL A 150 -4.31 -21.81 8.39
C VAL A 150 -3.70 -23.21 8.24
N ILE A 151 -2.93 -23.40 7.16
CA ILE A 151 -2.24 -24.67 6.88
C ILE A 151 -0.76 -24.63 7.25
N PHE A 152 -0.18 -23.45 7.34
CA PHE A 152 1.15 -23.22 7.93
C PHE A 152 1.27 -21.78 8.42
N ASP A 153 2.19 -21.56 9.36
CA ASP A 153 2.58 -20.27 9.91
C ASP A 153 4.05 -20.38 10.32
N GLN A 154 4.95 -19.83 9.51
CA GLN A 154 6.40 -20.03 9.61
C GLN A 154 7.17 -18.78 9.17
N GLU A 155 8.47 -18.75 9.45
CA GLU A 155 9.37 -17.79 8.81
C GLU A 155 9.35 -17.99 7.29
N ALA A 156 9.31 -16.87 6.54
CA ALA A 156 9.15 -16.90 5.08
C ALA A 156 10.23 -17.72 4.35
N LYS A 157 11.46 -17.80 4.90
CA LYS A 157 12.56 -18.61 4.34
C LYS A 157 12.24 -20.11 4.24
N PHE A 158 11.27 -20.61 5.03
CA PHE A 158 10.87 -22.02 5.01
C PHE A 158 9.67 -22.31 4.10
N LEU A 159 9.11 -21.28 3.43
CA LEU A 159 7.89 -21.39 2.62
C LEU A 159 7.98 -22.49 1.55
N ASN A 160 9.15 -22.69 0.92
CA ASN A 160 9.36 -23.75 -0.09
C ASN A 160 8.93 -25.15 0.38
N ARG A 161 9.02 -25.45 1.67
CA ARG A 161 8.62 -26.75 2.23
C ARG A 161 7.11 -26.98 2.19
N TYR A 162 6.32 -25.93 2.05
CA TYR A 162 4.86 -25.94 2.15
C TYR A 162 4.16 -25.59 0.84
N VAL A 163 4.91 -25.19 -0.20
CA VAL A 163 4.33 -24.77 -1.50
C VAL A 163 3.39 -25.83 -2.06
N ASN A 164 3.76 -27.12 -2.02
CA ASN A 164 2.91 -28.19 -2.51
C ASN A 164 1.58 -28.33 -1.75
N LYS A 165 1.52 -27.89 -0.48
CA LYS A 165 0.30 -27.91 0.33
C LYS A 165 -0.64 -26.73 0.05
N LEU A 166 -0.16 -25.68 -0.64
CA LEU A 166 -0.96 -24.52 -1.02
C LEU A 166 -1.82 -24.82 -2.26
N TYR A 167 -1.35 -25.74 -3.12
CA TYR A 167 -1.96 -26.04 -4.41
C TYR A 167 -2.59 -27.45 -4.47
N SER A 168 -2.63 -28.18 -3.37
CA SER A 168 -3.36 -29.44 -3.20
C SER A 168 -4.75 -29.21 -2.57
#